data_43d98a2b2ac420d5d998c29796d95f29
#
_entry.id   43d98a2b2ac420d5d998c29796d95f29
#
_cell.length_a   1.000
_cell.length_b   1.000
_cell.length_c   1.000
_cell.angle_alpha   90.00
_cell.angle_beta   90.00
_cell.angle_gamma   90.00
#
_symmetry.space_group_name_H-M   'P 1'
#
loop_
_entity.id
_entity.type
_entity.pdbx_description
1 polymer ?
#
loop_
_entity_poly.entity_id
_entity_poly.type
_entity_poly.pdbx_seq_one_letter_code
_entity_poly.pdbx_strand_id
1 'polypeptide(L)'
;KIDYIPKDLILVNAGVSFIGLFMFRMFVRWLFEKAYKSGINTELNTQVIIFGAGRTGTATANTLISGTRKYYIKGFIDDDPNLQGKTIFGQKIYGREKQEYLIKYKDIDQLIIATNRISTERKNEIFELCHANNVKVLTVPPIKTWSEGKLQTNQITEIQIEDLLGREEININREIISQEMQNKTVLVTGAAGSIGSEIVRQLSRFSSRLILLDQAETPLYHIENEITNKYPQIEKYIEIADVRDKKRLRDIFEKYNIDIVFHAAAYKHVPMMERSPYEAASVNIIGTKNVADLSQEFNVEKFIMISTDKAVNPTNVMGATKRYAEIYIKQLDSQANNKTKFITTRFGNVLGSNGSVIPLFKQQILKGGPLTVTHKDITRYFMTIPEASRLVLEAATMGQGGEIFLFDMGKPVKILDLAERMIKLSGLKPYEDIDIVFSGLRSGEKLYEELLCESENTLPTYHKKIFKAKHQEIDLDLVKTCVEKMQEILKQKSDKQDFEIVANIKQLVKTFKSNNS
;
A
#
# COMPACT_ATOMS: atom_id res chain seq x y z
N LYS A 1 -82.47 30.94 24.68
CA LYS A 1 -81.94 32.11 23.97
C LYS A 1 -80.51 31.77 23.66
N ILE A 2 -80.17 31.54 22.43
CA ILE A 2 -78.81 31.41 21.95
C ILE A 2 -78.32 32.84 21.74
N ASP A 3 -77.37 33.29 22.62
CA ASP A 3 -76.80 34.61 22.49
C ASP A 3 -75.98 34.67 21.18
N TYR A 4 -76.37 35.55 20.29
CA TYR A 4 -75.81 35.77 18.98
C TYR A 4 -74.48 36.49 19.17
N ILE A 5 -73.37 35.80 19.04
CA ILE A 5 -72.04 36.42 19.08
C ILE A 5 -71.86 37.20 17.76
N PRO A 6 -71.55 38.48 17.82
CA PRO A 6 -71.36 39.31 16.61
C PRO A 6 -70.21 38.75 15.75
N LYS A 7 -70.42 38.65 14.44
CA LYS A 7 -69.39 38.10 13.52
C LYS A 7 -68.08 38.85 13.59
N ASP A 8 -68.10 40.14 13.88
CA ASP A 8 -66.89 40.98 14.04
C ASP A 8 -66.05 40.58 15.27
N LEU A 9 -66.74 40.14 16.34
CA LEU A 9 -66.06 39.67 17.53
C LEU A 9 -65.31 38.32 17.29
N ILE A 10 -65.90 37.47 16.44
CA ILE A 10 -65.29 36.21 16.03
C ILE A 10 -64.02 36.47 15.16
N LEU A 11 -64.11 37.41 14.22
CA LEU A 11 -63.00 37.80 13.37
C LEU A 11 -61.86 38.45 14.14
N VAL A 12 -62.18 39.35 15.07
CA VAL A 12 -61.16 39.96 15.95
C VAL A 12 -60.48 38.91 16.84
N ASN A 13 -61.23 37.99 17.44
CA ASN A 13 -60.69 36.93 18.26
C ASN A 13 -59.80 35.95 17.46
N ALA A 14 -60.21 35.62 16.22
CA ALA A 14 -59.43 34.83 15.31
C ALA A 14 -58.07 35.51 14.96
N GLY A 15 -58.12 36.82 14.68
CA GLY A 15 -56.97 37.65 14.40
C GLY A 15 -55.98 37.73 15.59
N VAL A 16 -56.52 38.01 16.76
CA VAL A 16 -55.71 38.07 18.00
C VAL A 16 -55.08 36.69 18.33
N SER A 17 -55.86 35.62 18.18
CA SER A 17 -55.35 34.25 18.41
C SER A 17 -54.29 33.87 17.40
N PHE A 18 -54.41 34.24 16.13
CA PHE A 18 -53.42 34.00 15.10
C PHE A 18 -52.09 34.74 15.43
N ILE A 19 -52.18 36.02 15.77
CA ILE A 19 -51.01 36.82 16.14
C ILE A 19 -50.36 36.25 17.40
N GLY A 20 -51.15 35.87 18.41
CA GLY A 20 -50.62 35.24 19.64
C GLY A 20 -49.89 33.92 19.40
N LEU A 21 -50.47 33.04 18.58
CA LEU A 21 -49.85 31.79 18.18
C LEU A 21 -48.58 32.00 17.34
N PHE A 22 -48.58 32.99 16.45
CA PHE A 22 -47.41 33.32 15.65
C PHE A 22 -46.27 33.87 16.53
N MET A 23 -46.56 34.80 17.43
CA MET A 23 -45.59 35.34 18.37
C MET A 23 -45.05 34.24 19.33
N PHE A 24 -45.93 33.38 19.84
CA PHE A 24 -45.53 32.23 20.65
C PHE A 24 -44.60 31.30 19.90
N ARG A 25 -44.90 30.97 18.66
CA ARG A 25 -44.04 30.13 17.79
C ARG A 25 -42.69 30.78 17.52
N MET A 26 -42.66 32.10 17.28
CA MET A 26 -41.41 32.85 17.13
C MET A 26 -40.58 32.89 18.42
N PHE A 27 -41.25 33.05 19.57
CA PHE A 27 -40.63 33.04 20.89
C PHE A 27 -40.06 31.67 21.23
N VAL A 28 -40.80 30.59 21.00
CA VAL A 28 -40.35 29.23 21.19
C VAL A 28 -39.13 28.93 20.29
N ARG A 29 -39.22 29.35 19.01
CA ARG A 29 -38.09 29.21 18.08
C ARG A 29 -36.86 29.99 18.56
N TRP A 30 -37.03 31.23 19.03
CA TRP A 30 -35.95 32.04 19.60
C TRP A 30 -35.37 31.40 20.88
N LEU A 31 -36.21 30.88 21.77
CA LEU A 31 -35.79 30.13 22.95
C LEU A 31 -34.97 28.89 22.58
N PHE A 32 -35.44 28.10 21.62
CA PHE A 32 -34.69 26.94 21.12
C PHE A 32 -33.37 27.35 20.48
N GLU A 33 -33.33 28.39 19.66
CA GLU A 33 -32.06 28.91 19.08
C GLU A 33 -31.10 29.41 20.16
N LYS A 34 -31.61 30.07 21.21
CA LYS A 34 -30.80 30.55 22.32
C LYS A 34 -30.31 29.40 23.24
N ALA A 35 -31.20 28.46 23.56
CA ALA A 35 -30.85 27.25 24.32
C ALA A 35 -29.85 26.36 23.55
N TYR A 36 -30.03 26.22 22.24
CA TYR A 36 -29.12 25.49 21.37
C TYR A 36 -27.74 26.17 21.27
N LYS A 37 -27.70 27.50 21.19
CA LYS A 37 -26.45 28.29 21.22
C LYS A 37 -25.78 28.32 22.58
N SER A 38 -26.53 28.34 23.69
CA SER A 38 -25.94 28.35 25.04
C SER A 38 -25.62 26.94 25.59
N GLY A 39 -26.18 25.88 25.01
CA GLY A 39 -25.84 24.48 25.33
C GLY A 39 -24.60 23.95 24.59
N ILE A 40 -24.09 24.69 23.62
CA ILE A 40 -22.83 24.37 22.93
C ILE A 40 -21.70 25.04 23.73
N ASN A 41 -21.17 24.32 24.72
CA ASN A 41 -19.86 24.63 25.28
C ASN A 41 -18.85 24.46 24.11
N THR A 42 -18.54 25.57 23.44
CA THR A 42 -17.61 25.60 22.30
C THR A 42 -16.22 25.12 22.68
N GLU A 43 -15.87 25.18 23.96
CA GLU A 43 -14.58 24.70 24.50
C GLU A 43 -14.44 23.18 24.54
N LEU A 44 -15.55 22.41 24.47
CA LEU A 44 -15.53 20.95 24.50
C LEU A 44 -15.70 20.28 23.12
N ASN A 45 -15.95 21.06 22.07
CA ASN A 45 -16.17 20.56 20.73
C ASN A 45 -14.93 20.72 19.86
N THR A 46 -14.48 19.65 19.23
CA THR A 46 -13.40 19.71 18.25
C THR A 46 -13.79 20.60 17.07
N GLN A 47 -13.06 21.68 16.84
CA GLN A 47 -13.31 22.64 15.77
C GLN A 47 -12.77 22.10 14.44
N VAL A 48 -13.63 21.92 13.46
CA VAL A 48 -13.27 21.24 12.21
C VAL A 48 -13.54 22.12 11.00
N ILE A 49 -12.62 22.11 10.05
CA ILE A 49 -12.85 22.60 8.68
C ILE A 49 -12.76 21.43 7.70
N ILE A 50 -13.62 21.41 6.68
CA ILE A 50 -13.68 20.33 5.70
C ILE A 50 -13.16 20.87 4.37
N PHE A 51 -12.10 20.26 3.83
CA PHE A 51 -11.61 20.50 2.48
C PHE A 51 -12.33 19.58 1.48
N GLY A 52 -13.04 20.18 0.54
CA GLY A 52 -13.96 19.53 -0.40
C GLY A 52 -15.42 19.72 0.01
N ALA A 53 -16.19 20.46 -0.81
CA ALA A 53 -17.61 20.77 -0.60
C ALA A 53 -18.55 19.96 -1.53
N GLY A 54 -18.01 18.93 -2.19
CA GLY A 54 -18.76 18.00 -3.04
C GLY A 54 -19.50 16.92 -2.24
N ARG A 55 -19.91 15.84 -2.92
CA ARG A 55 -20.66 14.72 -2.31
C ARG A 55 -19.97 14.12 -1.09
N THR A 56 -18.66 13.89 -1.18
CA THR A 56 -17.87 13.33 -0.06
C THR A 56 -17.84 14.28 1.13
N GLY A 57 -17.58 15.59 0.90
CA GLY A 57 -17.57 16.58 1.96
C GLY A 57 -18.92 16.76 2.65
N THR A 58 -20.01 16.78 1.88
CA THR A 58 -21.38 16.82 2.42
C THR A 58 -21.69 15.59 3.27
N ALA A 59 -21.30 14.39 2.81
CA ALA A 59 -21.49 13.15 3.56
C ALA A 59 -20.62 13.12 4.85
N THR A 60 -19.38 13.63 4.78
CA THR A 60 -18.50 13.78 5.94
C THR A 60 -19.11 14.69 6.98
N ALA A 61 -19.60 15.86 6.57
CA ALA A 61 -20.28 16.79 7.47
C ALA A 61 -21.50 16.15 8.15
N ASN A 62 -22.32 15.44 7.39
CA ASN A 62 -23.49 14.75 7.94
C ASN A 62 -23.09 13.69 8.99
N THR A 63 -22.05 12.92 8.72
CA THR A 63 -21.49 11.92 9.66
C THR A 63 -20.99 12.57 10.96
N LEU A 64 -20.31 13.71 10.86
CA LEU A 64 -19.80 14.43 12.03
C LEU A 64 -20.92 15.05 12.87
N ILE A 65 -21.97 15.58 12.23
CA ILE A 65 -23.13 16.17 12.90
C ILE A 65 -23.98 15.11 13.60
N SER A 66 -24.15 13.93 12.99
CA SER A 66 -24.97 12.84 13.53
C SER A 66 -24.20 11.90 14.49
N GLY A 67 -22.88 12.04 14.59
CA GLY A 67 -22.03 11.20 15.43
C GLY A 67 -22.13 11.51 16.92
N THR A 68 -21.64 10.57 17.76
CA THR A 68 -21.61 10.70 19.23
C THR A 68 -20.56 11.70 19.73
N ARG A 69 -19.45 11.91 19.01
CA ARG A 69 -18.47 12.95 19.29
C ARG A 69 -18.98 14.30 18.83
N LYS A 70 -18.83 15.31 19.67
CA LYS A 70 -19.24 16.68 19.36
C LYS A 70 -18.19 17.38 18.48
N TYR A 71 -18.44 17.44 17.18
CA TYR A 71 -17.67 18.24 16.24
C TYR A 71 -18.41 19.54 15.92
N TYR A 72 -17.66 20.63 15.78
CA TYR A 72 -18.19 21.90 15.31
C TYR A 72 -17.56 22.27 13.98
N ILE A 73 -18.34 22.24 12.91
CA ILE A 73 -17.87 22.55 11.55
C ILE A 73 -17.83 24.07 11.40
N LYS A 74 -16.65 24.66 11.26
CA LYS A 74 -16.42 26.12 11.07
C LYS A 74 -16.66 26.56 9.63
N GLY A 75 -16.62 25.63 8.66
CA GLY A 75 -16.82 25.91 7.26
C GLY A 75 -16.24 24.85 6.36
N PHE A 76 -16.33 25.09 5.07
CA PHE A 76 -15.76 24.28 4.02
C PHE A 76 -14.74 25.09 3.23
N ILE A 77 -13.73 24.42 2.66
CA ILE A 77 -12.82 24.99 1.67
C ILE A 77 -12.98 24.15 0.39
N ASP A 78 -13.13 24.82 -0.74
CA ASP A 78 -13.16 24.14 -2.04
C ASP A 78 -12.45 24.98 -3.10
N ASP A 79 -11.65 24.33 -3.94
CA ASP A 79 -10.91 25.00 -5.03
C ASP A 79 -11.81 25.24 -6.25
N ASP A 80 -13.04 24.66 -6.31
CA ASP A 80 -14.03 24.93 -7.39
C ASP A 80 -14.73 26.28 -7.18
N PRO A 81 -14.50 27.28 -8.06
CA PRO A 81 -15.12 28.60 -7.95
C PRO A 81 -16.66 28.56 -7.93
N ASN A 82 -17.27 27.54 -8.56
CA ASN A 82 -18.73 27.42 -8.64
C ASN A 82 -19.38 27.05 -7.30
N LEU A 83 -18.62 26.51 -6.37
CA LEU A 83 -19.09 26.15 -5.04
C LEU A 83 -18.84 27.25 -4.00
N GLN A 84 -17.87 28.11 -4.24
CA GLN A 84 -17.47 29.17 -3.32
C GLN A 84 -18.61 30.16 -3.05
N GLY A 85 -18.68 30.68 -1.82
CA GLY A 85 -19.72 31.60 -1.36
C GLY A 85 -21.06 30.95 -1.01
N LYS A 86 -21.32 29.71 -1.43
CA LYS A 86 -22.50 28.93 -1.04
C LYS A 86 -22.39 28.40 0.39
N THR A 87 -23.43 27.76 0.88
CA THR A 87 -23.50 27.17 2.22
C THR A 87 -23.92 25.72 2.20
N ILE A 88 -23.34 24.89 3.07
CA ILE A 88 -23.73 23.51 3.35
C ILE A 88 -23.99 23.40 4.86
N PHE A 89 -25.15 22.93 5.27
CA PHE A 89 -25.59 22.88 6.67
C PHE A 89 -25.44 24.21 7.40
N GLY A 90 -25.69 25.32 6.71
CA GLY A 90 -25.54 26.68 7.27
C GLY A 90 -24.09 27.17 7.38
N GLN A 91 -23.10 26.38 6.99
CA GLN A 91 -21.68 26.72 7.00
C GLN A 91 -21.21 27.16 5.61
N LYS A 92 -20.40 28.23 5.56
CA LYS A 92 -19.95 28.84 4.30
C LYS A 92 -18.85 28.04 3.65
N ILE A 93 -18.86 27.99 2.31
CA ILE A 93 -17.77 27.45 1.49
C ILE A 93 -16.84 28.60 1.10
N TYR A 94 -15.55 28.45 1.45
CA TYR A 94 -14.50 29.41 1.19
C TYR A 94 -13.59 28.92 0.06
N GLY A 95 -12.97 29.84 -0.66
CA GLY A 95 -11.94 29.53 -1.64
C GLY A 95 -10.56 29.39 -1.00
N ARG A 96 -9.59 29.00 -1.83
CA ARG A 96 -8.18 28.83 -1.46
C ARG A 96 -7.58 30.07 -0.80
N GLU A 97 -7.96 31.27 -1.25
CA GLU A 97 -7.49 32.57 -0.74
C GLU A 97 -7.82 32.82 0.73
N LYS A 98 -8.87 32.16 1.26
CA LYS A 98 -9.25 32.26 2.68
C LYS A 98 -8.67 31.17 3.55
N GLN A 99 -8.01 30.14 2.98
CA GLN A 99 -7.54 28.96 3.69
C GLN A 99 -6.56 29.32 4.82
N GLU A 100 -5.55 30.11 4.50
CA GLU A 100 -4.54 30.52 5.49
C GLU A 100 -5.18 31.31 6.65
N TYR A 101 -6.08 32.23 6.34
CA TYR A 101 -6.80 32.99 7.36
C TYR A 101 -7.65 32.11 8.27
N LEU A 102 -8.35 31.13 7.69
CA LEU A 102 -9.19 30.22 8.46
C LEU A 102 -8.36 29.36 9.42
N ILE A 103 -7.25 28.82 8.95
CA ILE A 103 -6.37 27.96 9.74
C ILE A 103 -5.67 28.75 10.85
N LYS A 104 -5.20 29.97 10.58
CA LYS A 104 -4.48 30.79 11.56
C LYS A 104 -5.37 31.45 12.63
N TYR A 105 -6.58 31.88 12.26
CA TYR A 105 -7.36 32.81 13.08
C TYR A 105 -8.76 32.31 13.49
N LYS A 106 -9.12 31.08 13.16
CA LYS A 106 -10.46 30.54 13.46
C LYS A 106 -10.47 29.42 14.50
N ASP A 107 -9.37 29.22 15.23
CA ASP A 107 -9.23 28.17 16.25
C ASP A 107 -9.67 26.81 15.71
N ILE A 108 -9.00 26.34 14.66
CA ILE A 108 -9.24 25.06 14.03
C ILE A 108 -8.35 24.00 14.68
N ASP A 109 -8.96 22.92 15.18
CA ASP A 109 -8.23 21.77 15.71
C ASP A 109 -7.86 20.78 14.61
N GLN A 110 -8.77 20.62 13.64
CA GLN A 110 -8.63 19.59 12.60
C GLN A 110 -9.09 20.09 11.23
N LEU A 111 -8.37 19.70 10.19
CA LEU A 111 -8.79 19.83 8.80
C LEU A 111 -9.02 18.42 8.21
N ILE A 112 -10.22 18.19 7.64
CA ILE A 112 -10.57 16.89 7.03
C ILE A 112 -10.56 17.03 5.51
N ILE A 113 -9.66 16.31 4.83
CA ILE A 113 -9.64 16.22 3.37
C ILE A 113 -10.72 15.23 2.92
N ALA A 114 -11.83 15.76 2.41
CA ALA A 114 -13.00 15.01 1.98
C ALA A 114 -13.19 15.07 0.46
N THR A 115 -12.13 14.89 -0.30
CA THR A 115 -12.14 14.81 -1.77
C THR A 115 -11.04 13.89 -2.28
N ASN A 116 -11.36 13.11 -3.32
CA ASN A 116 -10.39 12.30 -4.05
C ASN A 116 -9.81 13.02 -5.28
N ARG A 117 -10.33 14.21 -5.60
CA ARG A 117 -9.93 15.02 -6.77
C ARG A 117 -8.97 16.15 -6.35
N ILE A 118 -7.93 15.80 -5.62
CA ILE A 118 -6.91 16.75 -5.14
C ILE A 118 -5.54 16.26 -5.60
N SER A 119 -4.72 17.17 -6.15
CA SER A 119 -3.35 16.82 -6.53
C SER A 119 -2.47 16.58 -5.29
N THR A 120 -1.39 15.84 -5.48
CA THR A 120 -0.41 15.57 -4.42
C THR A 120 0.24 16.84 -3.92
N GLU A 121 0.56 17.75 -4.83
CA GLU A 121 1.14 19.05 -4.51
C GLU A 121 0.19 19.84 -3.60
N ARG A 122 -1.11 19.83 -3.92
CA ARG A 122 -2.13 20.52 -3.13
C ARG A 122 -2.34 19.88 -1.74
N LYS A 123 -2.30 18.55 -1.65
CA LYS A 123 -2.33 17.85 -0.34
C LYS A 123 -1.13 18.24 0.53
N ASN A 124 0.06 18.26 -0.06
CA ASN A 124 1.29 18.64 0.63
C ASN A 124 1.22 20.10 1.12
N GLU A 125 0.73 21.02 0.29
CA GLU A 125 0.55 22.43 0.66
C GLU A 125 -0.40 22.58 1.87
N ILE A 126 -1.56 21.90 1.82
CA ILE A 126 -2.51 21.90 2.95
C ILE A 126 -1.87 21.31 4.20
N PHE A 127 -1.15 20.21 4.06
CA PHE A 127 -0.48 19.56 5.19
C PHE A 127 0.56 20.47 5.84
N GLU A 128 1.45 21.09 5.06
CA GLU A 128 2.48 22.00 5.58
C GLU A 128 1.86 23.22 6.28
N LEU A 129 0.80 23.80 5.70
CA LEU A 129 0.09 24.93 6.31
C LEU A 129 -0.57 24.54 7.65
N CYS A 130 -1.23 23.38 7.69
CA CYS A 130 -1.85 22.88 8.91
C CYS A 130 -0.81 22.55 9.98
N HIS A 131 0.26 21.87 9.61
CA HIS A 131 1.34 21.53 10.53
C HIS A 131 1.98 22.79 11.16
N ALA A 132 2.28 23.81 10.35
CA ALA A 132 2.83 25.07 10.83
C ALA A 132 1.92 25.79 11.85
N ASN A 133 0.63 25.48 11.89
CA ASN A 133 -0.35 26.05 12.79
C ASN A 133 -0.91 25.05 13.82
N ASN A 134 -0.27 23.90 14.03
CA ASN A 134 -0.67 22.83 14.94
C ASN A 134 -2.10 22.27 14.69
N VAL A 135 -2.58 22.31 13.44
CA VAL A 135 -3.86 21.76 13.01
C VAL A 135 -3.65 20.33 12.50
N LYS A 136 -4.39 19.38 13.06
CA LYS A 136 -4.34 17.96 12.60
C LYS A 136 -5.02 17.80 11.25
N VAL A 137 -4.37 17.06 10.35
CA VAL A 137 -4.96 16.73 9.04
C VAL A 137 -5.49 15.30 9.05
N LEU A 138 -6.77 15.17 8.74
CA LEU A 138 -7.47 13.90 8.59
C LEU A 138 -7.87 13.67 7.13
N THR A 139 -8.11 12.43 6.76
CA THR A 139 -8.58 12.06 5.42
C THR A 139 -9.78 11.12 5.49
N VAL A 140 -10.60 11.15 4.45
CA VAL A 140 -11.77 10.30 4.29
C VAL A 140 -11.50 9.28 3.20
N PRO A 141 -11.75 8.00 3.44
CA PRO A 141 -11.54 6.96 2.43
C PRO A 141 -12.51 7.12 1.25
N PRO A 142 -12.19 6.57 0.07
CA PRO A 142 -13.06 6.62 -1.10
C PRO A 142 -14.45 6.05 -0.82
N ILE A 143 -15.50 6.66 -1.41
CA ILE A 143 -16.92 6.25 -1.20
C ILE A 143 -17.14 4.73 -1.42
N LYS A 144 -16.39 4.13 -2.34
CA LYS A 144 -16.47 2.69 -2.65
C LYS A 144 -16.11 1.77 -1.47
N THR A 145 -15.42 2.29 -0.47
CA THR A 145 -14.97 1.55 0.73
C THR A 145 -15.86 1.79 1.95
N TRP A 146 -16.92 2.59 1.81
CA TRP A 146 -17.82 2.90 2.92
C TRP A 146 -18.73 1.70 3.22
N SER A 147 -18.89 1.39 4.50
CA SER A 147 -19.77 0.31 4.95
C SER A 147 -21.24 0.67 4.63
N GLU A 148 -21.92 -0.21 3.90
CA GLU A 148 -23.32 0.01 3.46
C GLU A 148 -23.56 1.35 2.74
N GLY A 149 -22.51 1.90 2.09
CA GLY A 149 -22.59 3.19 1.40
C GLY A 149 -22.66 4.40 2.32
N LYS A 150 -22.44 4.23 3.63
CA LYS A 150 -22.40 5.29 4.64
C LYS A 150 -21.00 5.42 5.23
N LEU A 151 -20.53 6.66 5.37
CA LEU A 151 -19.29 6.94 6.08
C LEU A 151 -19.52 6.79 7.59
N GLN A 152 -18.60 6.11 8.28
CA GLN A 152 -18.57 6.03 9.73
C GLN A 152 -17.45 6.92 10.29
N THR A 153 -17.62 7.46 11.48
CA THR A 153 -16.64 8.37 12.12
C THR A 153 -15.28 7.70 12.32
N ASN A 154 -15.24 6.39 12.60
CA ASN A 154 -14.01 5.61 12.75
C ASN A 154 -13.24 5.39 11.44
N GLN A 155 -13.85 5.68 10.29
CA GLN A 155 -13.21 5.62 8.97
C GLN A 155 -12.50 6.93 8.61
N ILE A 156 -12.71 8.01 9.38
CA ILE A 156 -11.97 9.27 9.23
C ILE A 156 -10.67 9.10 10.02
N THR A 157 -9.56 9.02 9.31
CA THR A 157 -8.24 8.69 9.88
C THR A 157 -7.25 9.83 9.66
N GLU A 158 -6.19 9.87 10.46
CA GLU A 158 -5.09 10.79 10.21
C GLU A 158 -4.46 10.51 8.86
N ILE A 159 -4.04 11.58 8.16
CA ILE A 159 -3.35 11.45 6.87
C ILE A 159 -2.09 10.61 7.04
N GLN A 160 -1.89 9.67 6.15
CA GLN A 160 -0.73 8.78 6.18
C GLN A 160 0.35 9.27 5.21
N ILE A 161 1.58 8.79 5.40
CA ILE A 161 2.69 9.15 4.51
C ILE A 161 2.43 8.75 3.06
N GLU A 162 1.70 7.65 2.86
CA GLU A 162 1.29 7.16 1.55
C GLU A 162 0.44 8.19 0.79
N ASP A 163 -0.43 8.91 1.49
CA ASP A 163 -1.30 9.97 0.93
C ASP A 163 -0.48 11.17 0.44
N LEU A 164 0.65 11.45 1.09
CA LEU A 164 1.55 12.57 0.76
C LEU A 164 2.55 12.24 -0.35
N LEU A 165 2.78 10.96 -0.63
CA LEU A 165 3.71 10.52 -1.70
C LEU A 165 3.04 10.43 -3.08
N GLY A 166 1.74 10.73 -3.17
CA GLY A 166 1.04 10.90 -4.45
C GLY A 166 0.85 9.63 -5.25
N ARG A 167 0.64 8.51 -4.56
CA ARG A 167 0.33 7.26 -5.22
C ARG A 167 -1.17 7.13 -5.46
N GLU A 168 -1.55 7.14 -6.73
CA GLU A 168 -2.93 6.92 -7.15
C GLU A 168 -3.29 5.43 -7.06
N GLU A 169 -4.55 5.14 -6.73
CA GLU A 169 -5.07 3.78 -6.85
C GLU A 169 -4.99 3.30 -8.31
N ILE A 170 -4.34 2.15 -8.52
CA ILE A 170 -4.27 1.53 -9.83
C ILE A 170 -5.60 0.82 -10.13
N ASN A 171 -6.15 1.13 -11.28
CA ASN A 171 -7.27 0.39 -11.83
C ASN A 171 -6.74 -0.86 -12.56
N ILE A 172 -7.11 -2.03 -12.05
CA ILE A 172 -6.87 -3.33 -12.69
C ILE A 172 -8.11 -3.76 -13.45
N ASN A 173 -7.91 -4.56 -14.47
CA ASN A 173 -9.04 -5.17 -15.18
C ASN A 173 -9.58 -6.36 -14.38
N ARG A 174 -10.53 -6.06 -13.49
CA ARG A 174 -11.13 -7.07 -12.59
C ARG A 174 -11.81 -8.20 -13.33
N GLU A 175 -12.38 -7.94 -14.50
CA GLU A 175 -13.07 -8.95 -15.30
C GLU A 175 -12.09 -9.96 -15.86
N ILE A 176 -10.98 -9.52 -16.44
CA ILE A 176 -9.93 -10.40 -16.96
C ILE A 176 -9.32 -11.23 -15.83
N ILE A 177 -8.96 -10.58 -14.69
CA ILE A 177 -8.39 -11.28 -13.54
C ILE A 177 -9.40 -12.32 -13.01
N SER A 178 -10.69 -11.97 -12.90
CA SER A 178 -11.72 -12.90 -12.45
C SER A 178 -11.86 -14.10 -13.37
N GLN A 179 -11.87 -13.89 -14.67
CA GLN A 179 -11.93 -14.98 -15.66
C GLN A 179 -10.72 -15.91 -15.58
N GLU A 180 -9.52 -15.35 -15.42
CA GLU A 180 -8.28 -16.13 -15.34
C GLU A 180 -8.17 -16.92 -14.04
N MET A 181 -8.68 -16.38 -12.93
CA MET A 181 -8.55 -16.97 -11.60
C MET A 181 -9.75 -17.85 -11.20
N GLN A 182 -10.86 -17.75 -11.91
CA GLN A 182 -12.07 -18.52 -11.62
C GLN A 182 -11.82 -20.02 -11.80
N ASN A 183 -12.27 -20.81 -10.81
CA ASN A 183 -12.10 -22.28 -10.77
C ASN A 183 -10.64 -22.74 -10.71
N LYS A 184 -9.67 -21.87 -10.45
CA LYS A 184 -8.26 -22.21 -10.30
C LYS A 184 -7.89 -22.47 -8.84
N THR A 185 -6.97 -23.40 -8.67
CA THR A 185 -6.26 -23.63 -7.40
C THR A 185 -4.95 -22.85 -7.43
N VAL A 186 -4.83 -21.86 -6.57
CA VAL A 186 -3.70 -20.93 -6.57
C VAL A 186 -2.85 -21.14 -5.32
N LEU A 187 -1.56 -21.42 -5.51
CA LEU A 187 -0.57 -21.48 -4.43
C LEU A 187 0.13 -20.12 -4.29
N VAL A 188 0.15 -19.60 -3.07
CA VAL A 188 0.95 -18.41 -2.72
C VAL A 188 2.02 -18.84 -1.74
N THR A 189 3.29 -18.80 -2.13
CA THR A 189 4.42 -19.01 -1.21
C THR A 189 4.86 -17.68 -0.61
N GLY A 190 5.32 -17.68 0.64
CA GLY A 190 5.54 -16.43 1.37
C GLY A 190 4.22 -15.70 1.66
N ALA A 191 3.13 -16.47 1.85
CA ALA A 191 1.77 -15.98 2.00
C ALA A 191 1.57 -15.07 3.23
N ALA A 192 2.42 -15.19 4.23
CA ALA A 192 2.41 -14.37 5.43
C ALA A 192 3.26 -13.08 5.32
N GLY A 193 4.03 -12.94 4.23
CA GLY A 193 4.82 -11.74 3.92
C GLY A 193 3.96 -10.57 3.45
N SER A 194 4.56 -9.37 3.40
CA SER A 194 3.82 -8.14 3.01
C SER A 194 3.17 -8.23 1.62
N ILE A 195 3.88 -8.77 0.62
CA ILE A 195 3.35 -8.92 -0.74
C ILE A 195 2.46 -10.16 -0.83
N GLY A 196 2.90 -11.31 -0.31
CA GLY A 196 2.13 -12.55 -0.37
C GLY A 196 0.77 -12.43 0.30
N SER A 197 0.68 -11.82 1.49
CA SER A 197 -0.58 -11.62 2.19
C SER A 197 -1.55 -10.71 1.42
N GLU A 198 -1.03 -9.68 0.73
CA GLU A 198 -1.88 -8.81 -0.08
C GLU A 198 -2.33 -9.49 -1.38
N ILE A 199 -1.47 -10.31 -2.01
CA ILE A 199 -1.87 -11.17 -3.13
C ILE A 199 -3.01 -12.09 -2.68
N VAL A 200 -2.89 -12.75 -1.51
CA VAL A 200 -3.95 -13.58 -0.92
C VAL A 200 -5.25 -12.79 -0.74
N ARG A 201 -5.20 -11.58 -0.14
CA ARG A 201 -6.40 -10.72 0.04
C ARG A 201 -7.07 -10.37 -1.28
N GLN A 202 -6.30 -10.10 -2.30
CA GLN A 202 -6.84 -9.74 -3.62
C GLN A 202 -7.41 -10.95 -4.34
N LEU A 203 -6.69 -12.07 -4.34
CA LEU A 203 -7.16 -13.34 -4.94
C LEU A 203 -8.42 -13.88 -4.27
N SER A 204 -8.59 -13.66 -2.96
CA SER A 204 -9.79 -14.08 -2.21
C SER A 204 -11.11 -13.54 -2.77
N ARG A 205 -11.04 -12.57 -3.70
CA ARG A 205 -12.19 -12.00 -4.41
C ARG A 205 -12.52 -12.73 -5.72
N PHE A 206 -11.57 -13.50 -6.25
CA PHE A 206 -11.64 -14.04 -7.62
C PHE A 206 -11.41 -15.54 -7.69
N SER A 207 -10.55 -16.11 -6.85
CA SER A 207 -10.14 -17.51 -6.91
C SER A 207 -11.14 -18.43 -6.22
N SER A 208 -11.18 -19.69 -6.67
CA SER A 208 -12.02 -20.72 -6.04
C SER A 208 -11.30 -21.37 -4.85
N ARG A 209 -10.00 -21.64 -4.97
CA ARG A 209 -9.18 -22.28 -3.95
C ARG A 209 -7.85 -21.59 -3.79
N LEU A 210 -7.44 -21.35 -2.53
CA LEU A 210 -6.15 -20.76 -2.20
C LEU A 210 -5.36 -21.69 -1.28
N ILE A 211 -4.08 -21.90 -1.61
CA ILE A 211 -3.12 -22.58 -0.75
C ILE A 211 -2.15 -21.51 -0.25
N LEU A 212 -2.15 -21.27 1.04
CA LEU A 212 -1.31 -20.30 1.71
C LEU A 212 -0.12 -21.04 2.33
N LEU A 213 1.08 -20.84 1.76
CA LEU A 213 2.30 -21.48 2.22
C LEU A 213 3.28 -20.47 2.78
N ASP A 214 3.70 -20.66 4.01
CA ASP A 214 4.75 -19.88 4.66
C ASP A 214 5.42 -20.72 5.77
N GLN A 215 6.68 -20.40 6.09
CA GLN A 215 7.36 -21.01 7.23
C GLN A 215 7.01 -20.34 8.57
N ALA A 216 6.48 -19.11 8.52
CA ALA A 216 6.14 -18.30 9.69
C ALA A 216 4.71 -18.58 10.15
N GLU A 217 4.54 -19.45 11.15
CA GLU A 217 3.24 -19.92 11.64
C GLU A 217 2.34 -18.76 12.09
N THR A 218 2.77 -17.95 13.03
CA THR A 218 1.93 -16.89 13.62
C THR A 218 1.43 -15.86 12.61
N PRO A 219 2.25 -15.29 11.70
CA PRO A 219 1.74 -14.43 10.64
C PRO A 219 0.79 -15.15 9.68
N LEU A 220 1.00 -16.44 9.42
CA LEU A 220 0.14 -17.26 8.58
C LEU A 220 -1.25 -17.45 9.23
N TYR A 221 -1.30 -17.72 10.54
CA TYR A 221 -2.54 -17.77 11.33
C TYR A 221 -3.32 -16.44 11.28
N HIS A 222 -2.63 -15.30 11.34
CA HIS A 222 -3.31 -14.01 11.24
C HIS A 222 -3.98 -13.79 9.89
N ILE A 223 -3.31 -14.12 8.78
CA ILE A 223 -3.91 -13.98 7.44
C ILE A 223 -5.06 -14.98 7.24
N GLU A 224 -4.94 -16.20 7.76
CA GLU A 224 -6.03 -17.19 7.73
C GLU A 224 -7.30 -16.64 8.40
N ASN A 225 -7.19 -16.12 9.61
CA ASN A 225 -8.31 -15.53 10.35
C ASN A 225 -8.91 -14.33 9.61
N GLU A 226 -8.08 -13.47 9.04
CA GLU A 226 -8.54 -12.33 8.25
C GLU A 226 -9.38 -12.79 7.05
N ILE A 227 -8.87 -13.76 6.29
CA ILE A 227 -9.57 -14.27 5.10
C ILE A 227 -10.84 -15.03 5.49
N THR A 228 -10.82 -15.80 6.58
CA THR A 228 -12.00 -16.50 7.10
C THR A 228 -13.14 -15.54 7.40
N ASN A 229 -12.82 -14.42 8.04
CA ASN A 229 -13.83 -13.43 8.44
C ASN A 229 -14.35 -12.60 7.26
N LYS A 230 -13.48 -12.21 6.31
CA LYS A 230 -13.84 -11.33 5.19
C LYS A 230 -14.43 -12.09 3.99
N TYR A 231 -13.98 -13.32 3.76
CA TYR A 231 -14.32 -14.14 2.59
C TYR A 231 -14.64 -15.58 3.00
N PRO A 232 -15.71 -15.81 3.80
CA PRO A 232 -16.04 -17.14 4.36
C PRO A 232 -16.32 -18.19 3.29
N GLN A 233 -16.69 -17.77 2.07
CA GLN A 233 -17.01 -18.65 0.95
C GLN A 233 -15.78 -19.21 0.23
N ILE A 234 -14.56 -18.68 0.49
CA ILE A 234 -13.38 -19.15 -0.22
C ILE A 234 -12.82 -20.43 0.39
N GLU A 235 -12.56 -21.40 -0.44
CA GLU A 235 -11.85 -22.62 -0.04
C GLU A 235 -10.37 -22.32 0.13
N LYS A 236 -9.84 -22.51 1.34
CA LYS A 236 -8.44 -22.20 1.66
C LYS A 236 -7.77 -23.33 2.42
N TYR A 237 -6.51 -23.53 2.14
CA TYR A 237 -5.64 -24.50 2.77
C TYR A 237 -4.39 -23.82 3.30
N ILE A 238 -4.03 -24.15 4.52
CA ILE A 238 -2.88 -23.57 5.20
C ILE A 238 -1.77 -24.62 5.29
N GLU A 239 -0.62 -24.31 4.70
CA GLU A 239 0.53 -25.20 4.68
C GLU A 239 1.75 -24.51 5.30
N ILE A 240 2.14 -24.95 6.50
CA ILE A 240 3.39 -24.51 7.12
C ILE A 240 4.52 -25.30 6.49
N ALA A 241 5.34 -24.63 5.67
CA ALA A 241 6.45 -25.26 4.97
C ALA A 241 7.53 -24.23 4.60
N ASP A 242 8.77 -24.72 4.55
CA ASP A 242 9.93 -23.99 4.04
C ASP A 242 10.13 -24.35 2.56
N VAL A 243 10.34 -23.35 1.71
CA VAL A 243 10.59 -23.56 0.27
C VAL A 243 11.91 -24.30 0.00
N ARG A 244 12.79 -24.42 0.98
CA ARG A 244 14.01 -25.24 0.90
C ARG A 244 13.72 -26.73 0.99
N ASP A 245 12.63 -27.13 1.64
CA ASP A 245 12.24 -28.54 1.79
C ASP A 245 11.49 -29.05 0.55
N LYS A 246 12.26 -29.53 -0.42
CA LYS A 246 11.70 -30.04 -1.68
C LYS A 246 10.74 -31.22 -1.46
N LYS A 247 10.99 -32.07 -0.43
CA LYS A 247 10.14 -33.25 -0.15
C LYS A 247 8.76 -32.77 0.33
N ARG A 248 8.71 -31.87 1.32
CA ARG A 248 7.47 -31.30 1.83
C ARG A 248 6.70 -30.55 0.74
N LEU A 249 7.40 -29.78 -0.09
CA LEU A 249 6.77 -29.12 -1.24
C LEU A 249 6.14 -30.14 -2.20
N ARG A 250 6.83 -31.24 -2.52
CA ARG A 250 6.28 -32.31 -3.37
C ARG A 250 4.98 -32.86 -2.82
N ASP A 251 4.93 -33.20 -1.52
CA ASP A 251 3.71 -33.69 -0.87
C ASP A 251 2.54 -32.70 -1.04
N ILE A 252 2.83 -31.39 -1.01
CA ILE A 252 1.83 -30.34 -1.23
C ILE A 252 1.37 -30.31 -2.69
N PHE A 253 2.29 -30.39 -3.66
CA PHE A 253 1.93 -30.42 -5.09
C PHE A 253 1.14 -31.68 -5.46
N GLU A 254 1.45 -32.83 -4.86
CA GLU A 254 0.70 -34.09 -5.05
C GLU A 254 -0.69 -34.03 -4.41
N LYS A 255 -0.82 -33.36 -3.26
CA LYS A 255 -2.10 -33.24 -2.54
C LYS A 255 -3.09 -32.31 -3.23
N TYR A 256 -2.58 -31.24 -3.86
CA TYR A 256 -3.41 -30.21 -4.45
C TYR A 256 -3.08 -30.08 -5.96
N ASN A 257 -4.10 -30.16 -6.80
CA ASN A 257 -3.91 -29.87 -8.24
C ASN A 257 -3.74 -28.36 -8.42
N ILE A 258 -2.49 -27.88 -8.38
CA ILE A 258 -2.15 -26.46 -8.43
C ILE A 258 -2.13 -25.98 -9.88
N ASP A 259 -2.93 -24.96 -10.19
CA ASP A 259 -2.98 -24.35 -11.52
C ASP A 259 -2.02 -23.17 -11.65
N ILE A 260 -1.91 -22.34 -10.60
CA ILE A 260 -1.12 -21.10 -10.63
C ILE A 260 -0.30 -20.98 -9.35
N VAL A 261 0.96 -20.55 -9.49
CA VAL A 261 1.86 -20.29 -8.36
C VAL A 261 2.27 -18.82 -8.35
N PHE A 262 2.03 -18.14 -7.22
CA PHE A 262 2.65 -16.85 -6.91
C PHE A 262 3.78 -17.08 -5.91
N HIS A 263 5.02 -16.93 -6.37
CA HIS A 263 6.21 -17.17 -5.56
C HIS A 263 6.74 -15.87 -4.96
N ALA A 264 6.29 -15.56 -3.72
CA ALA A 264 6.71 -14.37 -2.97
C ALA A 264 7.65 -14.71 -1.79
N ALA A 265 7.94 -15.98 -1.53
CA ALA A 265 8.88 -16.40 -0.51
C ALA A 265 10.32 -16.00 -0.89
N ALA A 266 10.95 -15.15 -0.07
CA ALA A 266 12.34 -14.74 -0.24
C ALA A 266 12.87 -14.04 1.01
N TYR A 267 14.19 -14.05 1.22
CA TYR A 267 14.88 -13.13 2.11
C TYR A 267 15.24 -11.84 1.37
N LYS A 268 14.91 -10.69 1.96
CA LYS A 268 14.97 -9.38 1.28
C LYS A 268 15.89 -8.34 1.93
N HIS A 269 16.34 -8.58 3.17
CA HIS A 269 17.13 -7.59 3.92
C HIS A 269 18.59 -7.63 3.51
N VAL A 270 19.01 -6.63 2.71
CA VAL A 270 20.37 -6.54 2.17
C VAL A 270 21.45 -6.71 3.24
N PRO A 271 21.45 -5.98 4.38
CA PRO A 271 22.54 -6.12 5.36
C PRO A 271 22.62 -7.49 6.02
N MET A 272 21.51 -8.24 6.09
CA MET A 272 21.50 -9.58 6.63
C MET A 272 22.04 -10.60 5.61
N MET A 273 21.67 -10.43 4.34
CA MET A 273 22.10 -11.34 3.28
C MET A 273 23.57 -11.14 2.90
N GLU A 274 24.12 -9.93 3.09
CA GLU A 274 25.56 -9.70 3.00
C GLU A 274 26.35 -10.48 4.07
N ARG A 275 25.79 -10.63 5.27
CA ARG A 275 26.40 -11.39 6.38
C ARG A 275 26.12 -12.89 6.31
N SER A 276 25.13 -13.31 5.54
CA SER A 276 24.68 -14.69 5.46
C SER A 276 24.38 -15.10 4.01
N PRO A 277 25.39 -15.15 3.13
CA PRO A 277 25.22 -15.56 1.73
C PRO A 277 24.62 -16.96 1.59
N TYR A 278 24.93 -17.87 2.52
CA TYR A 278 24.35 -19.21 2.59
C TYR A 278 22.81 -19.17 2.67
N GLU A 279 22.24 -18.37 3.57
CA GLU A 279 20.80 -18.26 3.73
C GLU A 279 20.15 -17.59 2.52
N ALA A 280 20.82 -16.56 1.95
CA ALA A 280 20.36 -15.91 0.73
C ALA A 280 20.28 -16.90 -0.45
N ALA A 281 21.31 -17.69 -0.68
CA ALA A 281 21.35 -18.68 -1.75
C ALA A 281 20.36 -19.83 -1.51
N SER A 282 20.31 -20.34 -0.27
CA SER A 282 19.42 -21.44 0.09
C SER A 282 17.94 -21.10 -0.13
N VAL A 283 17.49 -19.90 0.27
CA VAL A 283 16.08 -19.50 0.13
C VAL A 283 15.80 -18.92 -1.26
N ASN A 284 16.58 -17.91 -1.70
CA ASN A 284 16.26 -17.18 -2.91
C ASN A 284 16.62 -17.94 -4.21
N ILE A 285 17.64 -18.81 -4.18
CA ILE A 285 18.03 -19.62 -5.35
C ILE A 285 17.40 -21.01 -5.25
N ILE A 286 17.76 -21.79 -4.22
CA ILE A 286 17.32 -23.19 -4.14
C ILE A 286 15.83 -23.29 -3.80
N GLY A 287 15.31 -22.42 -2.91
CA GLY A 287 13.88 -22.35 -2.63
C GLY A 287 13.07 -22.04 -3.89
N THR A 288 13.48 -21.03 -4.68
CA THR A 288 12.84 -20.72 -5.97
C THR A 288 12.94 -21.90 -6.95
N LYS A 289 14.14 -22.51 -7.05
CA LYS A 289 14.37 -23.69 -7.87
C LYS A 289 13.40 -24.82 -7.51
N ASN A 290 13.26 -25.15 -6.24
CA ASN A 290 12.40 -26.25 -5.79
C ASN A 290 10.94 -26.04 -6.20
N VAL A 291 10.39 -24.82 -5.98
CA VAL A 291 9.02 -24.51 -6.33
C VAL A 291 8.83 -24.47 -7.87
N ALA A 292 9.80 -23.92 -8.60
CA ALA A 292 9.76 -23.85 -10.07
C ALA A 292 9.85 -25.23 -10.74
N ASP A 293 10.78 -26.10 -10.28
CA ASP A 293 10.92 -27.47 -10.77
C ASP A 293 9.62 -28.26 -10.58
N LEU A 294 9.03 -28.17 -9.38
CA LEU A 294 7.75 -28.84 -9.10
C LEU A 294 6.61 -28.25 -9.93
N SER A 295 6.60 -26.96 -10.15
CA SER A 295 5.61 -26.34 -11.04
C SER A 295 5.70 -26.89 -12.47
N GLN A 296 6.90 -27.08 -12.99
CA GLN A 296 7.12 -27.69 -14.30
C GLN A 296 6.74 -29.17 -14.29
N GLU A 297 7.16 -29.93 -13.28
CA GLU A 297 6.90 -31.37 -13.16
C GLU A 297 5.40 -31.68 -13.08
N PHE A 298 4.65 -30.87 -12.32
CA PHE A 298 3.20 -31.02 -12.16
C PHE A 298 2.38 -30.26 -13.21
N ASN A 299 3.03 -29.69 -14.25
CA ASN A 299 2.41 -28.93 -15.34
C ASN A 299 1.49 -27.80 -14.86
N VAL A 300 1.95 -27.02 -13.86
CA VAL A 300 1.31 -25.78 -13.43
C VAL A 300 1.19 -24.83 -14.63
N GLU A 301 0.05 -24.21 -14.83
CA GLU A 301 -0.17 -23.34 -15.99
C GLU A 301 0.73 -22.11 -15.98
N LYS A 302 0.82 -21.44 -14.81
CA LYS A 302 1.61 -20.22 -14.64
C LYS A 302 2.39 -20.22 -13.33
N PHE A 303 3.64 -19.82 -13.40
CA PHE A 303 4.51 -19.55 -12.26
C PHE A 303 4.92 -18.09 -12.27
N ILE A 304 4.50 -17.31 -11.28
CA ILE A 304 4.77 -15.89 -11.16
C ILE A 304 5.79 -15.64 -10.05
N MET A 305 7.01 -15.24 -10.44
CA MET A 305 8.08 -14.90 -9.51
C MET A 305 8.03 -13.42 -9.13
N ILE A 306 8.02 -13.14 -7.84
CA ILE A 306 8.20 -11.79 -7.32
C ILE A 306 9.71 -11.49 -7.24
N SER A 307 10.16 -10.47 -7.97
CA SER A 307 11.54 -9.99 -7.98
C SER A 307 11.63 -8.52 -7.58
N THR A 308 12.80 -7.90 -7.75
CA THR A 308 13.11 -6.57 -7.21
C THR A 308 13.97 -5.76 -8.20
N ASP A 309 13.94 -4.43 -8.07
CA ASP A 309 14.86 -3.49 -8.71
C ASP A 309 16.34 -3.82 -8.40
N LYS A 310 16.63 -4.39 -7.22
CA LYS A 310 17.98 -4.76 -6.78
C LYS A 310 18.58 -5.94 -7.54
N ALA A 311 17.79 -6.65 -8.33
CA ALA A 311 18.27 -7.67 -9.27
C ALA A 311 18.91 -7.05 -10.53
N VAL A 312 18.74 -5.74 -10.75
CA VAL A 312 19.34 -4.98 -11.86
C VAL A 312 20.73 -4.50 -11.46
N ASN A 313 21.77 -4.88 -12.22
CA ASN A 313 23.17 -4.56 -11.90
C ASN A 313 23.47 -4.70 -10.40
N PRO A 314 23.29 -5.89 -9.82
CA PRO A 314 23.30 -6.06 -8.38
C PRO A 314 24.64 -5.69 -7.76
N THR A 315 24.58 -4.96 -6.63
CA THR A 315 25.75 -4.58 -5.82
C THR A 315 25.76 -5.31 -4.47
N ASN A 316 24.82 -6.22 -4.28
CA ASN A 316 24.64 -6.97 -3.04
C ASN A 316 24.17 -8.40 -3.32
N VAL A 317 24.45 -9.29 -2.35
CA VAL A 317 24.14 -10.72 -2.43
C VAL A 317 22.63 -10.95 -2.61
N MET A 318 21.77 -10.20 -1.89
CA MET A 318 20.32 -10.36 -2.00
C MET A 318 19.83 -10.11 -3.43
N GLY A 319 20.21 -8.99 -4.03
CA GLY A 319 19.84 -8.67 -5.42
C GLY A 319 20.43 -9.67 -6.42
N ALA A 320 21.67 -10.10 -6.19
CA ALA A 320 22.35 -11.08 -7.04
C ALA A 320 21.67 -12.45 -6.98
N THR A 321 21.22 -12.91 -5.81
CA THR A 321 20.45 -14.17 -5.68
C THR A 321 19.10 -14.09 -6.36
N LYS A 322 18.41 -12.95 -6.32
CA LYS A 322 17.16 -12.75 -7.06
C LYS A 322 17.41 -12.77 -8.58
N ARG A 323 18.48 -12.11 -9.06
CA ARG A 323 18.86 -12.17 -10.48
C ARG A 323 19.22 -13.58 -10.93
N TYR A 324 19.92 -14.32 -10.11
CA TYR A 324 20.24 -15.72 -10.37
C TYR A 324 18.97 -16.56 -10.55
N ALA A 325 18.00 -16.38 -9.66
CA ALA A 325 16.71 -17.06 -9.75
C ALA A 325 15.91 -16.67 -11.00
N GLU A 326 15.93 -15.40 -11.41
CA GLU A 326 15.31 -14.95 -12.68
C GLU A 326 15.93 -15.65 -13.90
N ILE A 327 17.25 -15.78 -13.92
CA ILE A 327 17.96 -16.48 -14.99
C ILE A 327 17.58 -17.97 -15.00
N TYR A 328 17.49 -18.60 -13.83
CA TYR A 328 17.09 -19.99 -13.70
C TYR A 328 15.69 -20.26 -14.22
N ILE A 329 14.66 -19.50 -13.79
CA ILE A 329 13.30 -19.73 -14.24
C ILE A 329 13.14 -19.46 -15.75
N LYS A 330 13.90 -18.52 -16.30
CA LYS A 330 13.93 -18.28 -17.73
C LYS A 330 14.54 -19.45 -18.49
N GLN A 331 15.56 -20.12 -17.94
CA GLN A 331 16.11 -21.35 -18.50
C GLN A 331 15.06 -22.47 -18.51
N LEU A 332 14.24 -22.62 -17.45
CA LEU A 332 13.15 -23.57 -17.42
C LEU A 332 12.09 -23.27 -18.51
N ASP A 333 11.73 -22.00 -18.65
CA ASP A 333 10.75 -21.55 -19.66
C ASP A 333 11.19 -21.90 -21.09
N SER A 334 12.49 -21.81 -21.39
CA SER A 334 13.06 -22.06 -22.71
C SER A 334 13.18 -23.57 -23.08
N GLN A 335 12.89 -24.49 -22.16
CA GLN A 335 12.98 -25.93 -22.42
C GLN A 335 11.86 -26.41 -23.35
N ALA A 336 12.20 -27.22 -24.35
CA ALA A 336 11.25 -27.67 -25.38
C ALA A 336 10.01 -28.41 -24.83
N ASN A 337 10.14 -29.11 -23.71
CA ASN A 337 9.05 -29.89 -23.09
C ASN A 337 8.30 -29.09 -21.98
N ASN A 338 8.65 -27.84 -21.78
CA ASN A 338 8.02 -27.01 -20.75
C ASN A 338 6.58 -26.63 -21.16
N LYS A 339 5.63 -26.79 -20.23
CA LYS A 339 4.24 -26.36 -20.37
C LYS A 339 3.87 -25.21 -19.45
N THR A 340 4.70 -24.94 -18.44
CA THR A 340 4.49 -23.89 -17.43
C THR A 340 4.96 -22.55 -17.96
N LYS A 341 4.11 -21.53 -17.92
CA LYS A 341 4.49 -20.16 -18.28
C LYS A 341 5.20 -19.51 -17.11
N PHE A 342 6.51 -19.33 -17.21
CA PHE A 342 7.31 -18.67 -16.18
C PHE A 342 7.35 -17.16 -16.40
N ILE A 343 6.86 -16.41 -15.42
CA ILE A 343 6.71 -14.95 -15.47
C ILE A 343 7.45 -14.33 -14.30
N THR A 344 8.24 -13.30 -14.55
CA THR A 344 8.92 -12.52 -13.51
C THR A 344 8.32 -11.13 -13.41
N THR A 345 8.15 -10.62 -12.19
CA THR A 345 7.75 -9.23 -11.94
C THR A 345 8.81 -8.51 -11.11
N ARG A 346 9.26 -7.33 -11.55
CA ARG A 346 10.22 -6.49 -10.86
C ARG A 346 9.60 -5.16 -10.46
N PHE A 347 9.81 -4.77 -9.23
CA PHE A 347 9.45 -3.46 -8.71
C PHE A 347 10.37 -3.05 -7.56
N GLY A 348 10.36 -1.77 -7.21
CA GLY A 348 11.19 -1.21 -6.14
C GLY A 348 10.62 -1.44 -4.75
N ASN A 349 10.87 -0.47 -3.84
CA ASN A 349 10.43 -0.62 -2.46
C ASN A 349 8.91 -0.46 -2.36
N VAL A 350 8.32 -1.18 -1.41
CA VAL A 350 6.90 -1.04 -1.06
C VAL A 350 6.75 -0.37 0.30
N LEU A 351 5.86 0.62 0.37
CA LEU A 351 5.59 1.42 1.56
C LEU A 351 5.03 0.54 2.68
N GLY A 352 5.49 0.77 3.91
CA GLY A 352 4.96 0.09 5.09
C GLY A 352 5.25 -1.41 5.18
N SER A 353 6.07 -1.98 4.28
CA SER A 353 6.43 -3.41 4.36
C SER A 353 7.29 -3.71 5.60
N ASN A 354 7.15 -4.92 6.14
CA ASN A 354 7.86 -5.36 7.34
C ASN A 354 9.37 -5.12 7.23
N GLY A 355 9.95 -4.47 8.25
CA GLY A 355 11.37 -4.13 8.33
C GLY A 355 11.85 -3.07 7.32
N SER A 356 10.93 -2.35 6.65
CA SER A 356 11.27 -1.23 5.79
C SER A 356 11.50 0.07 6.57
N VAL A 357 11.90 1.13 5.86
CA VAL A 357 12.27 2.43 6.44
C VAL A 357 11.11 3.11 7.20
N ILE A 358 9.86 2.98 6.74
CA ILE A 358 8.70 3.61 7.40
C ILE A 358 8.43 3.02 8.79
N PRO A 359 8.29 1.69 8.98
CA PRO A 359 8.21 1.09 10.32
C PRO A 359 9.39 1.44 11.22
N LEU A 360 10.62 1.50 10.66
CA LEU A 360 11.80 1.91 11.41
C LEU A 360 11.67 3.34 11.92
N PHE A 361 11.33 4.31 11.05
CA PHE A 361 11.15 5.70 11.44
C PHE A 361 10.03 5.86 12.46
N LYS A 362 8.89 5.16 12.30
CA LYS A 362 7.82 5.15 13.30
C LYS A 362 8.32 4.70 14.67
N GLN A 363 9.10 3.64 14.74
CA GLN A 363 9.69 3.17 16.01
C GLN A 363 10.70 4.16 16.59
N GLN A 364 11.52 4.81 15.77
CA GLN A 364 12.48 5.81 16.22
C GLN A 364 11.77 7.06 16.76
N ILE A 365 10.72 7.52 16.09
CA ILE A 365 9.87 8.64 16.56
C ILE A 365 9.25 8.31 17.91
N LEU A 366 8.65 7.13 18.07
CA LEU A 366 8.06 6.68 19.35
C LEU A 366 9.08 6.62 20.50
N LYS A 367 10.36 6.41 20.19
CA LYS A 367 11.46 6.40 21.18
C LYS A 367 12.06 7.78 21.46
N GLY A 368 11.56 8.84 20.79
CA GLY A 368 12.10 10.20 20.90
C GLY A 368 13.28 10.49 19.97
N GLY A 369 13.53 9.67 18.98
CA GLY A 369 14.59 9.83 17.98
C GLY A 369 15.98 9.32 18.44
N PRO A 370 17.09 9.70 17.75
CA PRO A 370 17.06 10.34 16.43
C PRO A 370 16.61 9.40 15.32
N LEU A 371 16.15 9.95 14.17
CA LEU A 371 15.95 9.17 12.96
C LEU A 371 17.29 8.93 12.27
N THR A 372 17.49 7.70 11.76
CA THR A 372 18.74 7.33 11.09
C THR A 372 18.52 7.21 9.58
N VAL A 373 19.22 8.05 8.81
CA VAL A 373 19.25 8.03 7.34
C VAL A 373 20.66 7.67 6.90
N THR A 374 20.79 6.79 5.89
CA THR A 374 22.12 6.31 5.48
C THR A 374 22.92 7.36 4.71
N HIS A 375 22.27 8.20 3.91
CA HIS A 375 22.94 9.30 3.21
C HIS A 375 21.94 10.41 2.88
N LYS A 376 22.39 11.68 2.90
CA LYS A 376 21.53 12.86 2.64
C LYS A 376 20.86 12.86 1.26
N ASP A 377 21.51 12.30 0.25
CA ASP A 377 21.03 12.29 -1.13
C ASP A 377 20.46 10.93 -1.56
N ILE A 378 20.31 9.98 -0.64
CA ILE A 378 19.77 8.66 -0.98
C ILE A 378 18.32 8.78 -1.43
N THR A 379 18.03 8.17 -2.56
CA THR A 379 16.66 8.10 -3.09
C THR A 379 16.20 6.67 -3.25
N ARG A 380 14.90 6.46 -3.13
CA ARG A 380 14.25 5.18 -3.41
C ARG A 380 12.95 5.40 -4.16
N TYR A 381 12.62 4.44 -5.01
CA TYR A 381 11.29 4.35 -5.59
C TYR A 381 10.37 3.64 -4.60
N PHE A 382 9.16 4.17 -4.47
CA PHE A 382 8.15 3.58 -3.59
C PHE A 382 6.84 3.31 -4.34
N MET A 383 6.17 2.27 -3.92
CA MET A 383 4.85 1.87 -4.36
C MET A 383 4.06 1.40 -3.14
N THR A 384 2.74 1.47 -3.14
CA THR A 384 1.96 0.86 -2.05
C THR A 384 1.89 -0.66 -2.22
N ILE A 385 1.74 -1.40 -1.12
CA ILE A 385 1.60 -2.87 -1.17
C ILE A 385 0.40 -3.29 -2.03
N PRO A 386 -0.81 -2.67 -1.88
CA PRO A 386 -1.94 -2.97 -2.77
C PRO A 386 -1.68 -2.66 -4.25
N GLU A 387 -0.96 -1.55 -4.54
CA GLU A 387 -0.58 -1.18 -5.90
C GLU A 387 0.32 -2.26 -6.53
N ALA A 388 1.41 -2.64 -5.85
CA ALA A 388 2.33 -3.68 -6.32
C ALA A 388 1.61 -5.00 -6.59
N SER A 389 0.77 -5.44 -5.63
CA SER A 389 0.04 -6.70 -5.76
C SER A 389 -0.98 -6.69 -6.89
N ARG A 390 -1.67 -5.56 -7.13
CA ARG A 390 -2.56 -5.40 -8.29
C ARG A 390 -1.81 -5.53 -9.61
N LEU A 391 -0.64 -4.90 -9.74
CA LEU A 391 0.17 -5.00 -10.95
C LEU A 391 0.75 -6.42 -11.14
N VAL A 392 1.06 -7.13 -10.06
CA VAL A 392 1.47 -8.55 -10.14
C VAL A 392 0.32 -9.41 -10.69
N LEU A 393 -0.91 -9.21 -10.23
CA LEU A 393 -2.08 -9.94 -10.77
C LEU A 393 -2.31 -9.60 -12.24
N GLU A 394 -2.20 -8.33 -12.63
CA GLU A 394 -2.33 -7.90 -14.02
C GLU A 394 -1.23 -8.50 -14.90
N ALA A 395 0.03 -8.52 -14.43
CA ALA A 395 1.13 -9.16 -15.12
C ALA A 395 0.93 -10.68 -15.28
N ALA A 396 0.35 -11.34 -14.27
CA ALA A 396 0.01 -12.76 -14.33
C ALA A 396 -1.01 -13.07 -15.42
N THR A 397 -1.99 -12.19 -15.66
CA THR A 397 -2.98 -12.40 -16.72
C THR A 397 -2.39 -12.20 -18.11
N MET A 398 -1.50 -11.21 -18.31
CA MET A 398 -0.93 -10.89 -19.62
C MET A 398 0.27 -11.77 -20.02
N GLY A 399 0.94 -12.39 -19.05
CA GLY A 399 2.16 -13.17 -19.30
C GLY A 399 1.92 -14.45 -20.08
N GLN A 400 2.80 -14.74 -21.06
CA GLN A 400 2.76 -15.91 -21.93
C GLN A 400 3.96 -16.86 -21.71
N GLY A 401 4.90 -16.49 -20.83
CA GLY A 401 6.13 -17.21 -20.50
C GLY A 401 7.39 -16.47 -20.94
N GLY A 402 8.43 -16.57 -20.13
CA GLY A 402 9.75 -15.97 -20.36
C GLY A 402 9.84 -14.46 -20.18
N GLU A 403 8.74 -13.78 -19.78
CA GLU A 403 8.75 -12.34 -19.61
C GLU A 403 9.28 -11.90 -18.25
N ILE A 404 9.94 -10.73 -18.27
CA ILE A 404 10.20 -9.93 -17.08
C ILE A 404 9.37 -8.65 -17.20
N PHE A 405 8.36 -8.51 -16.36
CA PHE A 405 7.53 -7.32 -16.27
C PHE A 405 8.10 -6.35 -15.24
N LEU A 406 8.12 -5.08 -15.61
CA LEU A 406 8.65 -3.96 -14.85
C LEU A 406 7.52 -3.01 -14.55
N PHE A 407 7.42 -2.55 -13.31
CA PHE A 407 6.35 -1.64 -12.93
C PHE A 407 6.84 -0.20 -12.89
N ASP A 408 6.01 0.73 -13.39
CA ASP A 408 6.27 2.16 -13.30
C ASP A 408 6.28 2.59 -11.83
N MET A 409 7.47 2.90 -11.34
CA MET A 409 7.69 3.32 -9.96
C MET A 409 7.47 4.82 -9.74
N GLY A 410 7.12 5.58 -10.79
CA GLY A 410 6.97 7.03 -10.73
C GLY A 410 8.27 7.75 -10.38
N LYS A 411 8.18 8.85 -9.62
CA LYS A 411 9.34 9.66 -9.23
C LYS A 411 10.07 9.06 -8.00
N PRO A 412 11.41 9.12 -7.96
CA PRO A 412 12.16 8.73 -6.77
C PRO A 412 11.92 9.70 -5.62
N VAL A 413 11.92 9.20 -4.40
CA VAL A 413 11.71 9.95 -3.16
C VAL A 413 13.01 9.99 -2.38
N LYS A 414 13.46 11.18 -1.94
CA LYS A 414 14.57 11.32 -1.01
C LYS A 414 14.17 10.77 0.36
N ILE A 415 15.02 9.92 0.94
CA ILE A 415 14.74 9.32 2.25
C ILE A 415 14.80 10.37 3.36
N LEU A 416 15.60 11.43 3.19
CA LEU A 416 15.62 12.57 4.10
C LEU A 416 14.26 13.28 4.12
N ASP A 417 13.69 13.61 2.95
CA ASP A 417 12.36 14.25 2.86
C ASP A 417 11.27 13.37 3.48
N LEU A 418 11.39 12.04 3.30
CA LEU A 418 10.49 11.07 3.94
C LEU A 418 10.59 11.12 5.47
N ALA A 419 11.81 11.18 6.02
CA ALA A 419 12.06 11.26 7.45
C ALA A 419 11.44 12.54 8.05
N GLU A 420 11.71 13.69 7.45
CA GLU A 420 11.16 14.98 7.88
C GLU A 420 9.62 14.99 7.86
N ARG A 421 9.01 14.46 6.78
CA ARG A 421 7.54 14.35 6.69
C ARG A 421 6.96 13.44 7.77
N MET A 422 7.63 12.33 8.09
CA MET A 422 7.16 11.42 9.14
C MET A 422 7.22 12.02 10.53
N ILE A 423 8.25 12.85 10.83
CA ILE A 423 8.32 13.62 12.08
C ILE A 423 7.14 14.60 12.13
N LYS A 424 6.90 15.37 11.06
CA LYS A 424 5.78 16.31 10.96
C LYS A 424 4.41 15.62 11.09
N LEU A 425 4.22 14.45 10.48
CA LEU A 425 2.99 13.65 10.63
C LEU A 425 2.73 13.21 12.07
N SER A 426 3.79 13.11 12.88
CA SER A 426 3.68 12.83 14.32
C SER A 426 3.43 14.07 15.17
N GLY A 427 3.23 15.24 14.56
CA GLY A 427 3.01 16.51 15.24
C GLY A 427 4.28 17.13 15.84
N LEU A 428 5.45 16.65 15.41
CA LEU A 428 6.76 17.06 15.91
C LEU A 428 7.53 17.86 14.84
N LYS A 429 8.51 18.64 15.25
CA LYS A 429 9.33 19.46 14.36
C LYS A 429 10.69 18.80 14.13
N PRO A 430 11.07 18.57 12.84
CA PRO A 430 12.40 18.10 12.50
C PRO A 430 13.49 19.05 13.02
N TYR A 431 14.56 18.48 13.57
CA TYR A 431 15.74 19.19 14.11
C TYR A 431 15.49 20.05 15.36
N GLU A 432 14.22 20.26 15.80
CA GLU A 432 13.87 20.89 17.07
C GLU A 432 13.49 19.84 18.11
N ASP A 433 12.49 19.00 17.79
CA ASP A 433 11.99 17.96 18.71
C ASP A 433 12.69 16.62 18.48
N ILE A 434 13.03 16.30 17.22
CA ILE A 434 13.70 15.04 16.83
C ILE A 434 14.78 15.33 15.78
N ASP A 435 15.99 14.89 16.07
CA ASP A 435 17.12 14.97 15.15
C ASP A 435 17.10 13.88 14.08
N ILE A 436 17.75 14.18 12.94
CA ILE A 436 18.03 13.23 11.86
C ILE A 436 19.54 13.08 11.75
N VAL A 437 20.05 11.85 11.92
CA VAL A 437 21.48 11.54 11.86
C VAL A 437 21.82 10.69 10.65
N PHE A 438 23.02 10.89 10.10
CA PHE A 438 23.51 10.14 8.93
C PHE A 438 24.47 9.05 9.38
N SER A 439 24.12 7.77 9.06
CA SER A 439 24.89 6.60 9.48
C SER A 439 25.96 6.15 8.47
N GLY A 440 26.01 6.73 7.29
CA GLY A 440 26.78 6.23 6.14
C GLY A 440 26.05 5.13 5.37
N LEU A 441 26.39 4.96 4.07
CA LEU A 441 25.85 3.88 3.25
C LEU A 441 26.27 2.52 3.80
N ARG A 442 25.36 1.57 3.80
CA ARG A 442 25.62 0.18 4.21
C ARG A 442 26.33 -0.58 3.10
N SER A 443 27.01 -1.67 3.47
CA SER A 443 27.61 -2.58 2.47
C SER A 443 26.56 -3.04 1.46
N GLY A 444 26.85 -2.93 0.16
CA GLY A 444 25.95 -3.29 -0.93
C GLY A 444 24.78 -2.33 -1.18
N GLU A 445 24.65 -1.23 -0.44
CA GLU A 445 23.60 -0.24 -0.63
C GLU A 445 23.97 0.74 -1.74
N LYS A 446 23.06 0.92 -2.72
CA LYS A 446 23.19 1.92 -3.78
C LYS A 446 22.65 3.28 -3.30
N LEU A 447 23.29 4.37 -3.74
CA LEU A 447 22.78 5.72 -3.52
C LEU A 447 21.47 5.94 -4.31
N TYR A 448 21.42 5.46 -5.54
CA TYR A 448 20.27 5.48 -6.45
C TYR A 448 20.00 4.07 -6.96
N GLU A 449 18.73 3.64 -6.95
CA GLU A 449 18.33 2.36 -7.51
C GLU A 449 17.97 2.50 -8.98
N GLU A 450 18.27 1.47 -9.75
CA GLU A 450 17.98 1.37 -11.18
C GLU A 450 16.79 0.43 -11.39
N LEU A 451 15.83 0.84 -12.21
CA LEU A 451 14.71 -0.03 -12.58
C LEU A 451 15.06 -0.99 -13.73
N LEU A 452 16.05 -0.60 -14.54
CA LEU A 452 16.52 -1.29 -15.75
C LEU A 452 18.05 -1.23 -15.83
N CYS A 453 18.67 -2.26 -16.40
CA CYS A 453 20.03 -2.11 -16.91
C CYS A 453 20.02 -1.51 -18.33
N GLU A 454 21.14 -0.88 -18.75
CA GLU A 454 21.26 -0.24 -20.07
C GLU A 454 20.96 -1.20 -21.23
N SER A 455 21.21 -2.50 -21.05
CA SER A 455 20.92 -3.55 -22.05
C SER A 455 19.47 -4.01 -22.07
N GLU A 456 18.66 -3.65 -21.07
CA GLU A 456 17.24 -4.03 -20.96
C GLU A 456 16.34 -2.91 -21.50
N ASN A 457 16.31 -2.67 -22.83
CA ASN A 457 15.28 -1.81 -23.41
C ASN A 457 13.89 -2.35 -23.08
N THR A 458 12.93 -1.46 -22.80
CA THR A 458 11.55 -1.84 -22.51
C THR A 458 10.65 -1.83 -23.73
N LEU A 459 9.66 -2.69 -23.70
CA LEU A 459 8.51 -2.68 -24.60
C LEU A 459 7.26 -2.30 -23.79
N PRO A 460 6.37 -1.44 -24.31
CA PRO A 460 5.11 -1.14 -23.67
C PRO A 460 4.19 -2.36 -23.67
N THR A 461 3.28 -2.43 -22.71
CA THR A 461 2.16 -3.36 -22.70
C THR A 461 0.84 -2.60 -22.89
N TYR A 462 -0.29 -3.31 -22.88
CA TYR A 462 -1.60 -2.62 -22.89
C TYR A 462 -1.86 -1.85 -21.58
N HIS A 463 -1.19 -2.23 -20.49
CA HIS A 463 -1.30 -1.54 -19.21
C HIS A 463 -0.23 -0.46 -19.08
N LYS A 464 -0.64 0.82 -18.94
CA LYS A 464 0.26 1.99 -18.96
C LYS A 464 1.39 1.95 -17.91
N LYS A 465 1.20 1.19 -16.81
CA LYS A 465 2.17 1.08 -15.71
C LYS A 465 2.97 -0.23 -15.72
N ILE A 466 2.83 -1.06 -16.74
CA ILE A 466 3.57 -2.31 -16.88
C ILE A 466 4.34 -2.28 -18.20
N PHE A 467 5.63 -2.50 -18.09
CA PHE A 467 6.54 -2.62 -19.23
C PHE A 467 7.12 -4.03 -19.25
N LYS A 468 7.53 -4.48 -20.43
CA LYS A 468 8.22 -5.76 -20.62
C LYS A 468 9.69 -5.50 -20.95
N ALA A 469 10.62 -6.14 -20.23
CA ALA A 469 12.03 -6.10 -20.59
C ALA A 469 12.27 -6.87 -21.89
N LYS A 470 13.16 -6.37 -22.75
CA LYS A 470 13.60 -7.12 -23.94
C LYS A 470 14.37 -8.37 -23.52
N HIS A 471 14.25 -9.40 -24.35
CA HIS A 471 14.94 -10.65 -24.11
C HIS A 471 16.46 -10.47 -24.06
N GLN A 472 17.09 -11.04 -23.02
CA GLN A 472 18.53 -11.29 -22.99
C GLN A 472 18.75 -12.77 -23.32
N GLU A 473 19.74 -13.03 -24.15
CA GLU A 473 20.20 -14.41 -24.40
C GLU A 473 20.81 -15.00 -23.13
N ILE A 474 20.54 -16.25 -22.89
CA ILE A 474 21.03 -16.99 -21.72
C ILE A 474 21.82 -18.22 -22.23
N ASP A 475 23.00 -18.39 -21.68
CA ASP A 475 23.78 -19.60 -21.86
C ASP A 475 23.20 -20.72 -20.96
N LEU A 476 22.45 -21.62 -21.55
CA LEU A 476 21.71 -22.66 -20.85
C LEU A 476 22.63 -23.67 -20.13
N ASP A 477 23.79 -23.98 -20.72
CA ASP A 477 24.76 -24.91 -20.15
C ASP A 477 25.47 -24.29 -18.94
N LEU A 478 25.78 -23.00 -19.02
CA LEU A 478 26.32 -22.26 -17.89
C LEU A 478 25.34 -22.23 -16.71
N VAL A 479 24.05 -21.97 -16.98
CA VAL A 479 23.03 -21.97 -15.92
C VAL A 479 22.96 -23.32 -15.22
N LYS A 480 22.90 -24.41 -15.96
CA LYS A 480 22.86 -25.76 -15.42
C LYS A 480 24.06 -26.05 -14.56
N THR A 481 25.26 -25.80 -15.07
CA THR A 481 26.53 -26.00 -14.35
C THR A 481 26.59 -25.19 -13.06
N CYS A 482 26.21 -23.91 -13.10
CA CYS A 482 26.20 -23.05 -11.92
C CYS A 482 25.22 -23.52 -10.85
N VAL A 483 24.02 -23.97 -11.27
CA VAL A 483 22.98 -24.45 -10.33
C VAL A 483 23.40 -25.77 -9.67
N GLU A 484 23.93 -26.72 -10.42
CA GLU A 484 24.45 -27.99 -9.88
C GLU A 484 25.57 -27.72 -8.86
N LYS A 485 26.53 -26.87 -9.23
CA LYS A 485 27.59 -26.45 -8.34
C LYS A 485 27.10 -25.74 -7.08
N MET A 486 26.09 -24.86 -7.20
CA MET A 486 25.47 -24.20 -6.04
C MET A 486 24.87 -25.23 -5.08
N GLN A 487 24.18 -26.24 -5.59
CA GLN A 487 23.61 -27.31 -4.76
C GLN A 487 24.70 -28.12 -4.04
N GLU A 488 25.86 -28.35 -4.68
CA GLU A 488 27.00 -29.01 -4.06
C GLU A 488 27.62 -28.16 -2.95
N ILE A 489 27.88 -26.88 -3.22
CA ILE A 489 28.44 -25.94 -2.24
C ILE A 489 27.54 -25.86 -0.99
N LEU A 490 26.21 -25.79 -1.16
CA LEU A 490 25.27 -25.69 -0.04
C LEU A 490 25.19 -26.99 0.80
N LYS A 491 25.56 -28.15 0.26
CA LYS A 491 25.62 -29.41 1.01
C LYS A 491 26.91 -29.58 1.81
N GLN A 492 27.99 -28.90 1.41
CA GLN A 492 29.30 -29.01 2.04
C GLN A 492 29.42 -27.97 3.16
N LYS A 493 29.92 -28.38 4.34
CA LYS A 493 30.31 -27.43 5.39
C LYS A 493 31.80 -27.09 5.19
N SER A 494 32.08 -25.86 4.81
CA SER A 494 33.42 -25.33 4.60
C SER A 494 33.54 -23.92 5.17
N ASP A 495 34.67 -23.58 5.76
CA ASP A 495 34.97 -22.22 6.22
C ASP A 495 34.96 -21.19 5.07
N LYS A 496 35.08 -21.66 3.82
CA LYS A 496 35.06 -20.85 2.61
C LYS A 496 33.72 -20.86 1.89
N GLN A 497 32.70 -21.48 2.47
CA GLN A 497 31.39 -21.71 1.82
C GLN A 497 30.75 -20.41 1.32
N ASP A 498 30.74 -19.35 2.13
CA ASP A 498 30.16 -18.05 1.73
C ASP A 498 30.91 -17.43 0.55
N PHE A 499 32.26 -17.56 0.52
CA PHE A 499 33.07 -17.11 -0.61
C PHE A 499 32.76 -17.90 -1.89
N GLU A 500 32.65 -19.23 -1.78
CA GLU A 500 32.31 -20.10 -2.91
C GLU A 500 30.90 -19.81 -3.47
N ILE A 501 29.93 -19.53 -2.60
CA ILE A 501 28.57 -19.09 -2.99
C ILE A 501 28.65 -17.80 -3.79
N VAL A 502 29.34 -16.78 -3.27
CA VAL A 502 29.48 -15.48 -3.94
C VAL A 502 30.22 -15.64 -5.28
N ALA A 503 31.25 -16.46 -5.36
CA ALA A 503 31.97 -16.76 -6.60
C ALA A 503 31.08 -17.44 -7.65
N ASN A 504 30.27 -18.42 -7.23
CA ASN A 504 29.29 -19.07 -8.11
C ASN A 504 28.22 -18.09 -8.62
N ILE A 505 27.71 -17.21 -7.74
CA ILE A 505 26.77 -16.16 -8.14
C ILE A 505 27.40 -15.22 -9.18
N LYS A 506 28.65 -14.77 -8.97
CA LYS A 506 29.40 -13.92 -9.92
C LYS A 506 29.60 -14.60 -11.29
N GLN A 507 29.79 -15.91 -11.31
CA GLN A 507 29.98 -16.68 -12.54
C GLN A 507 28.72 -16.59 -13.44
N LEU A 508 27.52 -16.68 -12.87
CA LEU A 508 26.26 -16.62 -13.60
C LEU A 508 25.78 -15.17 -13.79
N VAL A 509 25.87 -14.35 -12.76
CA VAL A 509 25.41 -12.95 -12.76
C VAL A 509 26.60 -12.03 -13.00
N LYS A 510 27.04 -11.92 -14.26
CA LYS A 510 28.26 -11.17 -14.66
C LYS A 510 28.24 -9.69 -14.27
N THR A 511 27.05 -9.10 -14.10
CA THR A 511 26.88 -7.70 -13.67
C THR A 511 27.00 -7.51 -12.15
N PHE A 512 27.15 -8.58 -11.39
CA PHE A 512 27.25 -8.50 -9.93
C PHE A 512 28.59 -7.93 -9.48
N LYS A 513 28.53 -6.77 -8.82
CA LYS A 513 29.68 -6.11 -8.18
C LYS A 513 29.56 -6.29 -6.67
N SER A 514 30.22 -7.32 -6.12
CA SER A 514 30.21 -7.59 -4.68
C SER A 514 31.23 -6.72 -3.94
N ASN A 515 30.83 -6.19 -2.78
CA ASN A 515 31.77 -5.57 -1.83
C ASN A 515 32.40 -6.60 -0.88
N ASN A 516 31.99 -7.86 -0.96
CA ASN A 516 32.50 -9.00 -0.18
C ASN A 516 33.54 -9.81 -1.00
N SER A 517 34.50 -9.12 -1.62
CA SER A 517 35.57 -9.75 -2.38
C SER A 517 36.87 -9.72 -1.61
#